data_6c1ef04e64cf9b559ae4595a6de29569
#
_entry.id   6c1ef04e64cf9b559ae4595a6de29569
#
_cell.length_a   1.000
_cell.length_b   1.000
_cell.length_c   1.000
_cell.angle_alpha   90.00
_cell.angle_beta   90.00
_cell.angle_gamma   90.00
#
_symmetry.space_group_name_H-M   'P 1'
#
loop_
_entity.id
_entity.type
_entity.pdbx_description
1 polymer ?
#
loop_
_entity_poly.entity_id
_entity_poly.type
_entity_poly.pdbx_seq_one_letter_code
_entity_poly.pdbx_strand_id
1 'polypeptide(L)'
;MSYGIPSAFGAAEFLEVCKSTDGFDYDFLSSVPDSDLIAYRLEGFLFPATYDFAKNSDPHKVADKMLDTFRQHMTDAMQQFCDENEMTLYEFLTLASIVQEEALTNESAANITSVFMNRLHSNTKLQSDVTYFYARDLRDKYGFSDNVFDAYYTYTCPALPAGPITNSGDAIIDAVIHYPETDYYFFFSDLNKEFHFAKDYNEFMKLQEQYPWKE
;
A
#
# COMPACT_ATOMS: atom_id res chain seq x y z
N MET A 1 -10.08 -4.90 4.89
CA MET A 1 -10.67 -6.16 4.36
C MET A 1 -10.10 -7.32 5.14
N SER A 2 -10.91 -8.23 5.67
CA SER A 2 -10.39 -9.47 6.25
C SER A 2 -10.03 -10.38 5.09
N TYR A 3 -8.75 -10.58 4.84
CA TYR A 3 -8.30 -11.68 4.00
C TYR A 3 -8.87 -12.96 4.62
N GLY A 4 -9.74 -13.65 3.88
CA GLY A 4 -10.25 -14.95 4.29
C GLY A 4 -9.14 -15.99 4.28
N ILE A 5 -8.22 -15.89 5.27
CA ILE A 5 -7.23 -16.92 5.52
C ILE A 5 -8.03 -18.18 5.87
N PRO A 6 -7.93 -19.25 5.10
CA PRO A 6 -8.64 -20.49 5.42
C PRO A 6 -8.27 -20.93 6.82
N SER A 7 -9.21 -21.54 7.55
CA SER A 7 -9.03 -22.09 8.89
C SER A 7 -8.01 -23.26 8.97
N ALA A 8 -7.02 -23.26 8.09
CA ALA A 8 -6.03 -24.33 7.96
C ALA A 8 -4.85 -24.19 8.94
N PHE A 9 -4.58 -22.96 9.40
CA PHE A 9 -3.58 -22.61 10.43
C PHE A 9 -4.08 -21.36 11.16
N GLY A 10 -3.54 -21.06 12.35
CA GLY A 10 -3.91 -19.85 13.07
C GLY A 10 -3.44 -18.60 12.31
N ALA A 11 -4.30 -17.60 12.17
CA ALA A 11 -3.93 -16.32 11.56
C ALA A 11 -2.67 -15.70 12.25
N ALA A 12 -2.53 -15.92 13.55
CA ALA A 12 -1.38 -15.47 14.32
C ALA A 12 -0.04 -16.10 13.85
N GLU A 13 -0.04 -17.40 13.54
CA GLU A 13 1.17 -18.10 13.06
C GLU A 13 1.61 -17.57 11.69
N PHE A 14 0.66 -17.27 10.80
CA PHE A 14 0.97 -16.67 9.50
C PHE A 14 1.51 -15.24 9.64
N LEU A 15 0.91 -14.44 10.51
CA LEU A 15 1.39 -13.08 10.78
C LEU A 15 2.82 -13.07 11.37
N GLU A 16 3.17 -14.05 12.20
CA GLU A 16 4.55 -14.20 12.70
C GLU A 16 5.53 -14.49 11.55
N VAL A 17 5.18 -15.36 10.61
CA VAL A 17 5.99 -15.61 9.42
C VAL A 17 6.19 -14.33 8.60
N CYS A 18 5.15 -13.49 8.48
CA CYS A 18 5.22 -12.25 7.70
C CYS A 18 6.12 -11.17 8.30
N LYS A 19 6.54 -11.29 9.56
CA LYS A 19 7.43 -10.32 10.22
C LYS A 19 8.89 -10.41 9.79
N SER A 20 9.31 -11.52 9.17
CA SER A 20 10.69 -11.73 8.72
C SER A 20 10.76 -12.11 7.25
N THR A 21 11.88 -11.77 6.62
CA THR A 21 12.27 -12.28 5.29
C THR A 21 13.11 -13.55 5.40
N ASP A 22 13.47 -14.00 6.60
CA ASP A 22 14.33 -15.16 6.82
C ASP A 22 13.68 -16.44 6.29
N GLY A 23 14.48 -17.26 5.63
CA GLY A 23 14.05 -18.53 5.05
C GLY A 23 13.36 -18.43 3.69
N PHE A 24 13.26 -17.22 3.12
CA PHE A 24 12.76 -16.99 1.75
C PHE A 24 13.91 -16.56 0.84
N ASP A 25 14.05 -17.25 -0.30
CA ASP A 25 15.13 -17.02 -1.27
C ASP A 25 14.59 -16.29 -2.52
N TYR A 26 14.32 -14.98 -2.35
CA TYR A 26 13.87 -14.10 -3.42
C TYR A 26 14.68 -12.79 -3.41
N ASP A 27 15.34 -12.50 -4.52
CA ASP A 27 16.18 -11.30 -4.67
C ASP A 27 15.45 -10.00 -4.37
N PHE A 28 14.16 -9.91 -4.71
CA PHE A 28 13.35 -8.72 -4.49
C PHE A 28 13.15 -8.38 -3.00
N LEU A 29 13.26 -9.35 -2.10
CA LEU A 29 13.17 -9.10 -0.65
C LEU A 29 14.37 -8.31 -0.13
N SER A 30 15.46 -8.22 -0.87
CA SER A 30 16.60 -7.35 -0.53
C SER A 30 16.24 -5.86 -0.55
N SER A 31 15.11 -5.48 -1.19
CA SER A 31 14.59 -4.12 -1.19
C SER A 31 13.95 -3.70 0.14
N VAL A 32 13.62 -4.66 1.02
CA VAL A 32 13.02 -4.39 2.34
C VAL A 32 14.06 -3.78 3.27
N PRO A 33 13.85 -2.56 3.80
CA PRO A 33 14.81 -1.92 4.68
C PRO A 33 15.02 -2.71 5.98
N ASP A 34 16.23 -2.68 6.53
CA ASP A 34 16.49 -3.20 7.87
C ASP A 34 16.03 -2.17 8.93
N SER A 35 14.78 -2.29 9.35
CA SER A 35 14.14 -1.36 10.27
C SER A 35 13.14 -2.07 11.19
N ASP A 36 13.21 -1.79 12.48
CA ASP A 36 12.25 -2.26 13.49
C ASP A 36 10.90 -1.52 13.43
N LEU A 37 10.78 -0.52 12.56
CA LEU A 37 9.54 0.23 12.34
C LEU A 37 8.62 -0.45 11.32
N ILE A 38 9.10 -1.46 10.59
CA ILE A 38 8.30 -2.25 9.65
C ILE A 38 7.52 -3.32 10.41
N ALA A 39 6.20 -3.26 10.32
CA ALA A 39 5.33 -4.20 11.03
C ALA A 39 5.40 -5.63 10.46
N TYR A 40 5.24 -5.74 9.15
CA TYR A 40 5.27 -7.02 8.42
C TYR A 40 6.15 -6.87 7.18
N ARG A 41 7.30 -7.54 7.18
CA ARG A 41 8.33 -7.42 6.13
C ARG A 41 7.91 -8.03 4.78
N LEU A 42 6.96 -8.97 4.78
CA LEU A 42 6.43 -9.59 3.57
C LEU A 42 5.21 -8.86 2.99
N GLU A 43 4.61 -7.91 3.72
CA GLU A 43 3.47 -7.14 3.21
C GLU A 43 3.87 -6.34 1.97
N GLY A 44 2.97 -6.27 0.99
CA GLY A 44 3.25 -5.74 -0.35
C GLY A 44 3.70 -6.81 -1.33
N PHE A 45 4.36 -7.87 -0.88
CA PHE A 45 4.84 -8.98 -1.72
C PHE A 45 3.94 -10.21 -1.74
N LEU A 46 2.93 -10.28 -0.87
CA LEU A 46 2.00 -11.42 -0.80
C LEU A 46 0.90 -11.25 -1.85
N PHE A 47 1.20 -11.61 -3.10
CA PHE A 47 0.34 -11.30 -4.24
C PHE A 47 -1.11 -11.76 -4.04
N PRO A 48 -2.13 -10.89 -4.26
CA PRO A 48 -3.54 -11.21 -4.04
C PRO A 48 -4.10 -12.05 -5.20
N ALA A 49 -4.15 -13.37 -5.02
CA ALA A 49 -4.71 -14.32 -5.96
C ALA A 49 -5.59 -15.34 -5.22
N THR A 50 -6.25 -16.21 -5.97
CA THR A 50 -6.94 -17.39 -5.39
C THR A 50 -5.95 -18.53 -5.27
N TYR A 51 -5.80 -19.06 -4.06
CA TYR A 51 -4.87 -20.13 -3.74
C TYR A 51 -5.60 -21.34 -3.17
N ASP A 52 -5.22 -22.53 -3.63
CA ASP A 52 -5.66 -23.78 -3.04
C ASP A 52 -4.60 -24.31 -2.07
N PHE A 53 -4.93 -24.38 -0.79
CA PHE A 53 -4.09 -24.93 0.25
C PHE A 53 -4.72 -26.14 0.92
N ALA A 54 -3.91 -27.16 1.20
CA ALA A 54 -4.34 -28.28 2.02
C ALA A 54 -4.66 -27.80 3.45
N LYS A 55 -5.59 -28.48 4.10
CA LYS A 55 -5.85 -28.25 5.52
C LYS A 55 -4.58 -28.49 6.33
N ASN A 56 -4.23 -27.58 7.24
CA ASN A 56 -3.00 -27.58 8.03
C ASN A 56 -1.70 -27.38 7.18
N SER A 57 -1.78 -26.62 6.09
CA SER A 57 -0.58 -26.17 5.39
C SER A 57 0.32 -25.38 6.34
N ASP A 58 1.62 -25.56 6.19
CA ASP A 58 2.64 -24.78 6.90
C ASP A 58 2.54 -23.29 6.49
N PRO A 59 2.42 -22.35 7.46
CA PRO A 59 2.34 -20.91 7.17
C PRO A 59 3.48 -20.38 6.30
N HIS A 60 4.71 -20.89 6.50
CA HIS A 60 5.86 -20.52 5.70
C HIS A 60 5.67 -20.93 4.23
N LYS A 61 5.16 -22.15 3.96
CA LYS A 61 4.88 -22.60 2.59
C LYS A 61 3.75 -21.81 1.93
N VAL A 62 2.81 -21.30 2.74
CA VAL A 62 1.74 -20.43 2.23
C VAL A 62 2.32 -19.10 1.81
N ALA A 63 3.14 -18.46 2.66
CA ALA A 63 3.82 -17.23 2.33
C ALA A 63 4.74 -17.41 1.10
N ASP A 64 5.53 -18.47 1.07
CA ASP A 64 6.42 -18.81 -0.05
C ASP A 64 5.66 -18.92 -1.38
N LYS A 65 4.49 -19.59 -1.37
CA LYS A 65 3.63 -19.67 -2.56
C LYS A 65 3.13 -18.29 -3.03
N MET A 66 2.80 -17.40 -2.10
CA MET A 66 2.33 -16.04 -2.43
C MET A 66 3.48 -15.18 -2.96
N LEU A 67 4.69 -15.33 -2.41
CA LEU A 67 5.91 -14.68 -2.90
C LEU A 67 6.32 -15.20 -4.28
N ASP A 68 6.24 -16.52 -4.52
CA ASP A 68 6.49 -17.11 -5.84
C ASP A 68 5.50 -16.57 -6.89
N THR A 69 4.24 -16.37 -6.48
CA THR A 69 3.23 -15.74 -7.36
C THR A 69 3.60 -14.29 -7.64
N PHE A 70 3.99 -13.50 -6.63
CA PHE A 70 4.47 -12.12 -6.84
C PHE A 70 5.63 -12.07 -7.84
N ARG A 71 6.63 -12.96 -7.70
CA ARG A 71 7.75 -13.07 -8.65
C ARG A 71 7.29 -13.23 -10.09
N GLN A 72 6.21 -14.01 -10.33
CA GLN A 72 5.65 -14.24 -11.66
C GLN A 72 4.92 -13.01 -12.23
N HIS A 73 4.46 -12.09 -11.36
CA HIS A 73 3.80 -10.83 -11.72
C HIS A 73 4.75 -9.63 -11.76
N MET A 74 6.03 -9.81 -11.39
CA MET A 74 7.03 -8.76 -11.58
C MET A 74 7.26 -8.49 -13.07
N THR A 75 7.33 -7.21 -13.44
CA THR A 75 7.54 -6.78 -14.83
C THR A 75 8.72 -5.82 -14.92
N ASP A 76 9.32 -5.74 -16.11
CA ASP A 76 10.34 -4.73 -16.41
C ASP A 76 9.82 -3.30 -16.22
N ALA A 77 8.51 -3.07 -16.43
CA ALA A 77 7.88 -1.76 -16.23
C ALA A 77 7.90 -1.33 -14.75
N MET A 78 7.77 -2.26 -13.79
CA MET A 78 7.92 -1.95 -12.37
C MET A 78 9.33 -1.46 -12.05
N GLN A 79 10.36 -2.15 -12.60
CA GLN A 79 11.75 -1.76 -12.41
C GLN A 79 12.04 -0.41 -13.07
N GLN A 80 11.55 -0.20 -14.29
CA GLN A 80 11.71 1.08 -15.01
C GLN A 80 11.06 2.22 -14.22
N PHE A 81 9.85 2.03 -13.68
CA PHE A 81 9.20 3.04 -12.83
C PHE A 81 10.04 3.37 -11.59
N CYS A 82 10.60 2.34 -10.93
CA CYS A 82 11.47 2.53 -9.77
C CYS A 82 12.71 3.36 -10.13
N ASP A 83 13.37 3.02 -11.25
CA ASP A 83 14.57 3.71 -11.70
C ASP A 83 14.28 5.18 -12.09
N GLU A 84 13.17 5.44 -12.80
CA GLU A 84 12.76 6.78 -13.23
C GLU A 84 12.36 7.70 -12.07
N ASN A 85 11.86 7.13 -10.96
CA ASN A 85 11.40 7.88 -9.79
C ASN A 85 12.36 7.80 -8.59
N GLU A 86 13.55 7.21 -8.76
CA GLU A 86 14.55 7.02 -7.69
C GLU A 86 13.98 6.27 -6.47
N MET A 87 13.10 5.30 -6.71
CA MET A 87 12.43 4.48 -5.70
C MET A 87 13.00 3.06 -5.65
N THR A 88 13.04 2.46 -4.48
CA THR A 88 13.19 1.01 -4.33
C THR A 88 11.88 0.30 -4.69
N LEU A 89 11.95 -1.00 -4.99
CA LEU A 89 10.75 -1.81 -5.20
C LEU A 89 9.83 -1.81 -3.97
N TYR A 90 10.41 -1.77 -2.76
CA TYR A 90 9.62 -1.69 -1.53
C TYR A 90 8.85 -0.38 -1.40
N GLU A 91 9.44 0.74 -1.76
CA GLU A 91 8.78 2.05 -1.79
C GLU A 91 7.69 2.11 -2.86
N PHE A 92 7.94 1.54 -4.05
CA PHE A 92 6.92 1.40 -5.08
C PHE A 92 5.71 0.60 -4.58
N LEU A 93 5.93 -0.56 -3.95
CA LEU A 93 4.85 -1.38 -3.37
C LEU A 93 4.15 -0.66 -2.22
N THR A 94 4.88 0.13 -1.44
CA THR A 94 4.30 0.98 -0.40
C THR A 94 3.34 2.01 -1.00
N LEU A 95 3.75 2.72 -2.05
CA LEU A 95 2.87 3.64 -2.78
C LEU A 95 1.65 2.91 -3.35
N ALA A 96 1.86 1.79 -4.06
CA ALA A 96 0.78 1.01 -4.65
C ALA A 96 -0.23 0.52 -3.60
N SER A 97 0.24 0.15 -2.41
CA SER A 97 -0.63 -0.29 -1.32
C SER A 97 -1.57 0.82 -0.80
N ILE A 98 -1.08 2.06 -0.73
CA ILE A 98 -1.91 3.20 -0.33
C ILE A 98 -2.95 3.48 -1.43
N VAL A 99 -2.54 3.49 -2.69
CA VAL A 99 -3.44 3.67 -3.84
C VAL A 99 -4.51 2.58 -3.87
N GLN A 100 -4.16 1.31 -3.55
CA GLN A 100 -5.10 0.18 -3.48
C GLN A 100 -6.22 0.42 -2.45
N GLU A 101 -5.92 1.00 -1.31
CA GLU A 101 -6.90 1.25 -0.25
C GLU A 101 -7.71 2.54 -0.46
N GLU A 102 -7.19 3.52 -1.23
CA GLU A 102 -7.87 4.76 -1.56
C GLU A 102 -8.79 4.64 -2.79
N ALA A 103 -8.39 3.87 -3.79
CA ALA A 103 -9.05 3.87 -5.09
C ALA A 103 -10.31 2.97 -5.14
N LEU A 104 -11.29 3.40 -5.91
CA LEU A 104 -12.50 2.61 -6.22
C LEU A 104 -12.45 2.03 -7.64
N THR A 105 -11.71 2.64 -8.55
CA THR A 105 -11.55 2.24 -9.96
C THR A 105 -10.11 2.42 -10.39
N ASN A 106 -9.72 1.80 -11.51
CA ASN A 106 -8.38 2.00 -12.08
C ASN A 106 -8.13 3.46 -12.49
N GLU A 107 -9.15 4.17 -12.97
CA GLU A 107 -9.04 5.59 -13.32
C GLU A 107 -8.79 6.45 -12.09
N SER A 108 -9.53 6.21 -10.99
CA SER A 108 -9.27 6.91 -9.72
C SER A 108 -7.89 6.56 -9.16
N ALA A 109 -7.44 5.30 -9.29
CA ALA A 109 -6.11 4.86 -8.87
C ALA A 109 -4.99 5.66 -9.58
N ALA A 110 -5.08 5.80 -10.89
CA ALA A 110 -4.09 6.54 -11.67
C ALA A 110 -4.03 8.04 -11.27
N ASN A 111 -5.18 8.69 -11.11
CA ASN A 111 -5.23 10.10 -10.68
C ASN A 111 -4.78 10.29 -9.22
N ILE A 112 -5.14 9.37 -8.30
CA ILE A 112 -4.64 9.37 -6.91
C ILE A 112 -3.13 9.19 -6.89
N THR A 113 -2.59 8.31 -7.73
CA THR A 113 -1.13 8.15 -7.88
C THR A 113 -0.48 9.47 -8.27
N SER A 114 -1.06 10.20 -9.26
CA SER A 114 -0.54 11.50 -9.64
C SER A 114 -0.48 12.50 -8.47
N VAL A 115 -1.53 12.54 -7.63
CA VAL A 115 -1.54 13.38 -6.42
C VAL A 115 -0.41 12.98 -5.47
N PHE A 116 -0.24 11.69 -5.20
CA PHE A 116 0.80 11.22 -4.28
C PHE A 116 2.21 11.47 -4.83
N MET A 117 2.44 11.26 -6.13
CA MET A 117 3.72 11.56 -6.77
C MET A 117 4.04 13.06 -6.71
N ASN A 118 3.07 13.94 -6.99
CA ASN A 118 3.24 15.38 -6.87
C ASN A 118 3.61 15.79 -5.43
N ARG A 119 2.96 15.18 -4.43
CA ARG A 119 3.28 15.41 -3.01
C ARG A 119 4.67 14.91 -2.64
N LEU A 120 5.07 13.71 -3.07
CA LEU A 120 6.40 13.16 -2.83
C LEU A 120 7.49 14.05 -3.45
N HIS A 121 7.37 14.42 -4.72
CA HIS A 121 8.32 15.29 -5.41
C HIS A 121 8.44 16.68 -4.79
N SER A 122 7.38 17.20 -4.17
CA SER A 122 7.39 18.51 -3.48
C SER A 122 7.70 18.41 -1.98
N ASN A 123 8.06 17.22 -1.46
CA ASN A 123 8.24 16.97 -0.03
C ASN A 123 7.00 17.33 0.82
N THR A 124 5.81 17.20 0.25
CA THR A 124 4.54 17.39 0.93
C THR A 124 4.08 16.04 1.52
N LYS A 125 3.61 16.04 2.76
CA LYS A 125 3.10 14.83 3.42
C LYS A 125 1.92 14.23 2.67
N LEU A 126 1.83 12.88 2.60
CA LEU A 126 0.76 12.21 1.87
C LEU A 126 -0.62 12.44 2.50
N GLN A 127 -0.72 12.47 3.83
CA GLN A 127 -1.95 12.75 4.58
C GLN A 127 -3.13 11.87 4.12
N SER A 128 -2.89 10.58 4.00
CA SER A 128 -3.89 9.58 3.61
C SER A 128 -4.47 8.91 4.85
N ASP A 129 -5.80 8.92 4.97
CA ASP A 129 -6.52 8.38 6.12
C ASP A 129 -6.39 6.86 6.22
N VAL A 130 -6.23 6.14 5.11
CA VAL A 130 -6.07 4.67 5.12
C VAL A 130 -4.81 4.26 5.88
N THR A 131 -3.76 5.07 5.84
CA THR A 131 -2.53 4.84 6.62
C THR A 131 -2.75 5.01 8.11
N TYR A 132 -3.60 5.95 8.54
CA TYR A 132 -4.00 6.10 9.94
C TYR A 132 -4.78 4.87 10.42
N PHE A 133 -5.74 4.38 9.64
CA PHE A 133 -6.52 3.21 10.03
C PHE A 133 -5.65 1.96 10.16
N TYR A 134 -4.71 1.77 9.24
CA TYR A 134 -3.73 0.69 9.33
C TYR A 134 -2.83 0.82 10.57
N ALA A 135 -2.22 1.98 10.78
CA ALA A 135 -1.35 2.26 11.93
C ALA A 135 -2.09 2.05 13.28
N ARG A 136 -3.33 2.52 13.38
CA ARG A 136 -4.19 2.29 14.55
C ARG A 136 -4.44 0.81 14.77
N ASP A 137 -4.75 0.06 13.74
CA ASP A 137 -5.01 -1.37 13.85
C ASP A 137 -3.74 -2.14 14.24
N LEU A 138 -2.57 -1.78 13.74
CA LEU A 138 -1.29 -2.32 14.18
C LEU A 138 -1.12 -2.16 15.69
N ARG A 139 -1.35 -0.96 16.21
CA ARG A 139 -1.20 -0.68 17.63
C ARG A 139 -2.29 -1.35 18.48
N ASP A 140 -3.57 -1.11 18.15
CA ASP A 140 -4.69 -1.43 19.01
C ASP A 140 -5.10 -2.91 18.94
N LYS A 141 -4.93 -3.57 17.79
CA LYS A 141 -5.29 -4.98 17.58
C LYS A 141 -4.11 -5.94 17.65
N TYR A 142 -2.95 -5.50 17.16
CA TYR A 142 -1.77 -6.37 17.00
C TYR A 142 -0.64 -6.05 17.99
N GLY A 143 -0.79 -5.00 18.81
CA GLY A 143 0.12 -4.70 19.94
C GLY A 143 1.47 -4.11 19.52
N PHE A 144 1.58 -3.51 18.33
CA PHE A 144 2.77 -2.79 17.92
C PHE A 144 2.94 -1.50 18.73
N SER A 145 4.17 -0.99 18.80
CA SER A 145 4.51 0.21 19.55
C SER A 145 3.98 1.50 18.91
N ASP A 146 3.92 2.58 19.70
CA ASP A 146 3.61 3.93 19.18
C ASP A 146 4.63 4.39 18.13
N ASN A 147 5.90 3.97 18.20
CA ASN A 147 6.91 4.28 17.19
C ASN A 147 6.56 3.67 15.83
N VAL A 148 6.02 2.45 15.81
CA VAL A 148 5.50 1.82 14.58
C VAL A 148 4.27 2.56 14.09
N PHE A 149 3.33 2.93 14.99
CA PHE A 149 2.19 3.76 14.62
C PHE A 149 2.64 5.06 13.92
N ASP A 150 3.55 5.81 14.52
CA ASP A 150 4.04 7.08 13.98
C ASP A 150 4.74 6.90 12.62
N ALA A 151 5.41 5.76 12.40
CA ALA A 151 6.11 5.45 11.15
C ALA A 151 5.15 5.13 9.97
N TYR A 152 3.90 4.73 10.28
CA TYR A 152 2.87 4.50 9.25
C TYR A 152 1.90 5.68 9.09
N TYR A 153 1.84 6.61 10.03
CA TYR A 153 0.89 7.71 10.01
C TYR A 153 1.35 8.87 9.12
N THR A 154 0.88 8.92 7.88
CA THR A 154 1.33 9.87 6.84
C THR A 154 0.94 11.33 7.07
N TYR A 155 0.23 11.65 8.15
CA TYR A 155 0.05 13.04 8.63
C TYR A 155 1.28 13.55 9.39
N THR A 156 2.10 12.65 9.91
CA THR A 156 3.31 12.98 10.69
C THR A 156 4.59 12.57 9.98
N CYS A 157 4.65 11.42 9.33
CA CYS A 157 5.85 11.00 8.61
C CYS A 157 6.10 11.86 7.36
N PRO A 158 7.37 12.07 6.98
CA PRO A 158 7.74 13.07 5.98
C PRO A 158 7.49 12.66 4.53
N ALA A 159 7.35 11.37 4.24
CA ALA A 159 7.23 10.81 2.90
C ALA A 159 6.28 9.60 2.89
N LEU A 160 6.68 8.49 2.26
CA LEU A 160 5.98 7.21 2.37
C LEU A 160 6.02 6.68 3.80
N PRO A 161 5.02 5.90 4.25
CA PRO A 161 5.08 5.18 5.51
C PRO A 161 6.22 4.14 5.50
N ALA A 162 6.50 3.54 6.65
CA ALA A 162 7.59 2.59 6.83
C ALA A 162 7.51 1.35 5.93
N GLY A 163 6.34 1.04 5.40
CA GLY A 163 6.13 -0.07 4.47
C GLY A 163 4.70 -0.14 3.95
N PRO A 164 4.41 -1.13 3.10
CA PRO A 164 3.07 -1.36 2.55
C PRO A 164 2.02 -1.56 3.65
N ILE A 165 0.78 -1.19 3.33
CA ILE A 165 -0.39 -1.33 4.23
C ILE A 165 -1.39 -2.37 3.72
N THR A 166 -1.16 -2.91 2.54
CA THR A 166 -1.90 -4.01 1.91
C THR A 166 -1.08 -4.59 0.76
N ASN A 167 -1.61 -5.61 0.08
CA ASN A 167 -1.00 -6.20 -1.10
C ASN A 167 -1.79 -5.81 -2.36
N SER A 168 -1.12 -5.19 -3.32
CA SER A 168 -1.73 -4.68 -4.54
C SER A 168 -1.79 -5.74 -5.63
N GLY A 169 -2.90 -5.76 -6.40
CA GLY A 169 -3.02 -6.58 -7.60
C GLY A 169 -2.56 -5.85 -8.86
N ASP A 170 -2.45 -6.61 -9.97
CA ASP A 170 -1.95 -6.11 -11.27
C ASP A 170 -2.62 -4.82 -11.73
N ALA A 171 -3.94 -4.69 -11.55
CA ALA A 171 -4.68 -3.52 -12.02
C ALA A 171 -4.27 -2.22 -11.33
N ILE A 172 -3.93 -2.28 -10.04
CA ILE A 172 -3.43 -1.12 -9.28
C ILE A 172 -1.96 -0.88 -9.61
N ILE A 173 -1.15 -1.93 -9.69
CA ILE A 173 0.25 -1.83 -10.11
C ILE A 173 0.35 -1.14 -11.47
N ASP A 174 -0.47 -1.56 -12.45
CA ASP A 174 -0.53 -0.96 -13.78
C ASP A 174 -0.98 0.51 -13.73
N ALA A 175 -2.00 0.84 -12.93
CA ALA A 175 -2.47 2.21 -12.76
C ALA A 175 -1.41 3.13 -12.09
N VAL A 176 -0.59 2.60 -11.19
CA VAL A 176 0.54 3.32 -10.58
C VAL A 176 1.63 3.57 -11.61
N ILE A 177 1.99 2.57 -12.43
CA ILE A 177 3.03 2.70 -13.46
C ILE A 177 2.63 3.71 -14.54
N HIS A 178 1.36 3.73 -14.94
CA HIS A 178 0.87 4.53 -16.06
C HIS A 178 0.04 5.75 -15.61
N TYR A 179 0.35 6.30 -14.43
CA TYR A 179 -0.38 7.47 -13.94
C TYR A 179 -0.19 8.70 -14.85
N PRO A 180 -1.24 9.55 -15.02
CA PRO A 180 -1.13 10.78 -15.80
C PRO A 180 -0.33 11.85 -15.06
N GLU A 181 0.48 12.63 -15.75
CA GLU A 181 1.03 13.86 -15.20
C GLU A 181 -0.09 14.90 -15.03
N THR A 182 -0.31 15.34 -13.81
CA THR A 182 -1.30 16.39 -13.47
C THR A 182 -0.69 17.42 -12.52
N ASP A 183 -1.42 18.50 -12.27
CA ASP A 183 -1.09 19.49 -11.24
C ASP A 183 -1.92 19.32 -9.95
N TYR A 184 -2.51 18.16 -9.73
CA TYR A 184 -3.34 17.87 -8.57
C TYR A 184 -2.51 17.59 -7.31
N TYR A 185 -2.95 18.19 -6.19
CA TYR A 185 -2.37 17.99 -4.85
C TYR A 185 -3.38 17.51 -3.82
N PHE A 186 -4.67 17.56 -4.15
CA PHE A 186 -5.77 17.18 -3.26
C PHE A 186 -6.79 16.34 -4.00
N PHE A 187 -7.42 15.44 -3.28
CA PHE A 187 -8.59 14.70 -3.76
C PHE A 187 -9.53 14.35 -2.59
N PHE A 188 -10.75 14.05 -2.91
CA PHE A 188 -11.73 13.41 -2.02
C PHE A 188 -12.76 12.66 -2.86
N SER A 189 -13.48 11.70 -2.23
CA SER A 189 -14.68 11.10 -2.82
C SER A 189 -15.92 11.71 -2.21
N ASP A 190 -16.93 12.01 -3.03
CA ASP A 190 -18.22 12.49 -2.57
C ASP A 190 -19.15 11.34 -2.10
N LEU A 191 -20.37 11.67 -1.67
CA LEU A 191 -21.37 10.67 -1.21
C LEU A 191 -21.84 9.73 -2.32
N ASN A 192 -21.64 10.09 -3.61
CA ASN A 192 -21.90 9.24 -4.76
C ASN A 192 -20.71 8.35 -5.12
N LYS A 193 -19.58 8.44 -4.36
CA LYS A 193 -18.30 7.77 -4.62
C LYS A 193 -17.61 8.25 -5.90
N GLU A 194 -17.90 9.47 -6.34
CA GLU A 194 -17.16 10.14 -7.40
C GLU A 194 -15.96 10.88 -6.83
N PHE A 195 -14.81 10.78 -7.51
CA PHE A 195 -13.58 11.44 -7.10
C PHE A 195 -13.46 12.83 -7.67
N HIS A 196 -13.07 13.77 -6.82
CA HIS A 196 -12.82 15.16 -7.18
C HIS A 196 -11.37 15.49 -6.87
N PHE A 197 -10.65 16.09 -7.83
CA PHE A 197 -9.24 16.41 -7.77
C PHE A 197 -9.05 17.91 -7.82
N ALA A 198 -8.11 18.44 -7.04
CA ALA A 198 -7.80 19.86 -6.97
C ALA A 198 -6.29 20.10 -6.91
N LYS A 199 -5.86 21.20 -7.52
CA LYS A 199 -4.45 21.60 -7.55
C LYS A 199 -4.01 22.37 -6.29
N ASP A 200 -4.93 23.05 -5.63
CA ASP A 200 -4.65 23.80 -4.43
C ASP A 200 -5.79 23.71 -3.40
N TYR A 201 -5.52 24.15 -2.16
CA TYR A 201 -6.46 24.08 -1.07
C TYR A 201 -7.72 24.93 -1.29
N ASN A 202 -7.64 26.05 -2.02
CA ASN A 202 -8.79 26.89 -2.28
C ASN A 202 -9.75 26.22 -3.27
N GLU A 203 -9.23 25.56 -4.30
CA GLU A 203 -10.01 24.77 -5.23
C GLU A 203 -10.63 23.55 -4.52
N PHE A 204 -9.85 22.86 -3.69
CA PHE A 204 -10.33 21.75 -2.87
C PHE A 204 -11.52 22.12 -2.00
N MET A 205 -11.45 23.25 -1.27
CA MET A 205 -12.56 23.74 -0.45
C MET A 205 -13.79 24.08 -1.27
N LYS A 206 -13.64 24.69 -2.46
CA LYS A 206 -14.76 24.98 -3.36
C LYS A 206 -15.45 23.71 -3.87
N LEU A 207 -14.67 22.70 -4.21
CA LEU A 207 -15.22 21.41 -4.63
C LEU A 207 -15.96 20.73 -3.50
N GLN A 208 -15.47 20.77 -2.25
CA GLN A 208 -16.17 20.21 -1.09
C GLN A 208 -17.48 20.97 -0.74
N GLU A 209 -17.59 22.27 -1.05
CA GLU A 209 -18.85 23.03 -0.94
C GLU A 209 -19.83 22.63 -2.04
N GLN A 210 -19.34 22.30 -3.23
CA GLN A 210 -20.16 21.95 -4.39
C GLN A 210 -20.64 20.50 -4.35
N TYR A 211 -19.78 19.58 -3.88
CA TYR A 211 -20.03 18.14 -3.85
C TYR A 211 -20.05 17.64 -2.40
N PRO A 212 -21.22 17.25 -1.85
CA PRO A 212 -21.30 16.74 -0.49
C PRO A 212 -20.45 15.46 -0.32
N TRP A 213 -19.54 15.47 0.64
CA TRP A 213 -18.61 14.38 0.90
C TRP A 213 -18.76 13.75 2.30
N LYS A 214 -19.61 14.36 3.16
CA LYS A 214 -20.01 13.86 4.48
C LYS A 214 -21.46 14.17 4.73
N GLU A 215 -22.11 13.34 5.56
CA GLU A 215 -23.49 13.56 6.04
C GLU A 215 -23.56 14.67 7.11
#